data_3f2f35ccffc77d88bcbe9d0d8d1b6240
#
_entry.id   3f2f35ccffc77d88bcbe9d0d8d1b6240
#
_cell.length_a   1.000
_cell.length_b   1.000
_cell.length_c   1.000
_cell.angle_alpha   90.00
_cell.angle_beta   90.00
_cell.angle_gamma   90.00
#
_symmetry.space_group_name_H-M   'P 1'
#
loop_
_entity.id
_entity.type
_entity.pdbx_description
1 polymer ?
#
loop_
_entity_poly.entity_id
_entity_poly.type
_entity_poly.pdbx_seq_one_letter_code
_entity_poly.pdbx_strand_id
1 'polypeptide(L)'
;MAGKSRRSVSSNLPSQRQLRVGETLRHALSDILVRDTFFDPDLEGSSITISEISVSPDLSNARVYTMPLGGKNADIVLPALNRLAPIIQREVAGRVHLRRVPKLKFMLDDSFENAARLNVVFNNIRQTDS
;
A
#
# COMPACT_ATOMS: atom_id res chain seq x y z
N MET A 1 12.35 -30.87 -13.76
CA MET A 1 10.89 -30.84 -13.71
C MET A 1 10.36 -29.50 -14.13
N ALA A 2 9.52 -29.54 -15.13
CA ALA A 2 8.93 -28.32 -15.69
C ALA A 2 8.16 -27.50 -14.66
N GLY A 3 7.56 -28.14 -13.68
CA GLY A 3 6.81 -27.48 -12.64
C GLY A 3 7.63 -26.55 -11.75
N LYS A 4 8.91 -26.84 -11.56
CA LYS A 4 9.78 -25.99 -10.78
C LYS A 4 10.10 -24.70 -11.52
N SER A 5 10.33 -24.78 -12.81
CA SER A 5 10.56 -23.60 -13.65
C SER A 5 9.36 -22.67 -13.61
N ARG A 6 8.18 -23.22 -13.75
CA ARG A 6 6.95 -22.45 -13.71
C ARG A 6 6.76 -21.79 -12.35
N ARG A 7 7.06 -22.51 -11.28
CA ARG A 7 6.97 -21.93 -9.94
C ARG A 7 7.93 -20.79 -9.76
N SER A 8 9.12 -20.93 -10.32
CA SER A 8 10.11 -19.87 -10.27
C SER A 8 9.59 -18.59 -10.93
N VAL A 9 9.00 -18.75 -12.12
CA VAL A 9 8.40 -17.61 -12.84
C VAL A 9 7.19 -17.07 -12.08
N SER A 10 6.31 -17.96 -11.63
CA SER A 10 5.08 -17.56 -10.95
C SER A 10 5.33 -17.08 -9.52
N SER A 11 6.56 -17.29 -8.97
CA SER A 11 6.87 -16.80 -7.63
C SER A 11 6.87 -15.27 -7.56
N ASN A 12 6.93 -14.58 -8.71
CA ASN A 12 6.80 -13.13 -8.78
C ASN A 12 5.35 -12.67 -8.72
N LEU A 13 4.41 -13.60 -8.89
CA LEU A 13 2.98 -13.29 -8.83
C LEU A 13 2.42 -13.73 -7.48
N PRO A 14 1.59 -12.90 -6.87
CA PRO A 14 0.97 -13.29 -5.61
C PRO A 14 0.00 -14.44 -5.81
N SER A 15 -0.09 -15.29 -4.78
CA SER A 15 -1.07 -16.39 -4.77
C SER A 15 -2.48 -15.83 -4.55
N GLN A 16 -3.48 -16.66 -4.79
CA GLN A 16 -4.86 -16.30 -4.49
C GLN A 16 -5.04 -15.94 -3.02
N ARG A 17 -4.34 -16.64 -2.15
CA ARG A 17 -4.41 -16.40 -0.72
C ARG A 17 -3.81 -15.04 -0.37
N GLN A 18 -2.67 -14.69 -0.97
CA GLN A 18 -2.07 -13.37 -0.79
C GLN A 18 -3.01 -12.28 -1.25
N LEU A 19 -3.65 -12.47 -2.40
CA LEU A 19 -4.56 -11.48 -2.95
C LEU A 19 -5.80 -11.30 -2.07
N ARG A 20 -6.35 -12.39 -1.54
CA ARG A 20 -7.51 -12.31 -0.64
C ARG A 20 -7.19 -11.58 0.65
N VAL A 21 -6.07 -11.92 1.25
CA VAL A 21 -5.63 -11.25 2.48
C VAL A 21 -5.41 -9.76 2.20
N GLY A 22 -4.74 -9.45 1.10
CA GLY A 22 -4.52 -8.06 0.71
C GLY A 22 -5.81 -7.29 0.52
N GLU A 23 -6.80 -7.87 -0.13
CA GLU A 23 -8.09 -7.22 -0.37
C GLU A 23 -8.86 -7.02 0.95
N THR A 24 -8.85 -8.02 1.82
CA THR A 24 -9.47 -7.92 3.14
C THR A 24 -8.84 -6.78 3.94
N LEU A 25 -7.51 -6.71 3.94
CA LEU A 25 -6.77 -5.66 4.63
C LEU A 25 -7.06 -4.28 4.03
N ARG A 26 -7.13 -4.18 2.71
CA ARG A 26 -7.37 -2.92 2.03
C ARG A 26 -8.71 -2.32 2.43
N HIS A 27 -9.75 -3.14 2.46
CA HIS A 27 -11.09 -2.68 2.87
C HIS A 27 -11.08 -2.22 4.32
N ALA A 28 -10.52 -3.00 5.21
CA ALA A 28 -10.49 -2.66 6.63
C ALA A 28 -9.67 -1.40 6.88
N LEU A 29 -8.50 -1.30 6.29
CA LEU A 29 -7.62 -0.15 6.47
C LEU A 29 -8.21 1.13 5.87
N SER A 30 -8.82 1.03 4.70
CA SER A 30 -9.45 2.19 4.08
C SER A 30 -10.56 2.74 4.98
N ASP A 31 -11.36 1.85 5.56
CA ASP A 31 -12.43 2.25 6.46
C ASP A 31 -11.88 2.88 7.74
N ILE A 32 -10.85 2.29 8.32
CA ILE A 32 -10.21 2.79 9.53
C ILE A 32 -9.62 4.18 9.30
N LEU A 33 -8.87 4.35 8.23
CA LEU A 33 -8.18 5.61 7.96
C LEU A 33 -9.12 6.75 7.59
N VAL A 34 -10.30 6.43 7.06
CA VAL A 34 -11.32 7.45 6.81
C VAL A 34 -11.91 7.97 8.11
N ARG A 35 -12.10 7.08 9.09
CA ARG A 35 -12.83 7.39 10.32
C ARG A 35 -11.95 7.92 11.44
N ASP A 36 -10.66 7.59 11.42
CA ASP A 36 -9.83 7.82 12.60
C ASP A 36 -8.45 8.33 12.19
N THR A 37 -8.01 9.40 12.85
CA THR A 37 -6.65 9.91 12.72
C THR A 37 -5.78 9.47 13.88
N PHE A 38 -6.34 8.65 14.79
CA PHE A 38 -5.66 8.17 15.99
C PHE A 38 -5.14 9.32 16.87
N PHE A 39 -5.78 10.49 16.75
CA PHE A 39 -5.41 11.70 17.48
C PHE A 39 -3.95 12.12 17.25
N ASP A 40 -3.41 11.77 16.12
CA ASP A 40 -2.05 12.15 15.75
C ASP A 40 -2.11 13.43 14.91
N PRO A 41 -1.46 14.52 15.38
CA PRO A 41 -1.52 15.80 14.65
C PRO A 41 -0.90 15.72 13.26
N ASP A 42 0.04 14.80 13.05
CA ASP A 42 0.67 14.64 11.73
C ASP A 42 -0.30 14.01 10.71
N LEU A 43 -1.36 13.37 11.16
CA LEU A 43 -2.39 12.80 10.29
C LEU A 43 -3.64 13.66 10.22
N GLU A 44 -3.78 14.61 11.13
CA GLU A 44 -4.97 15.44 11.19
C GLU A 44 -5.12 16.27 9.93
N GLY A 45 -6.32 16.24 9.36
CA GLY A 45 -6.59 16.95 8.13
C GLY A 45 -6.07 16.27 6.88
N SER A 46 -5.40 15.12 7.01
CA SER A 46 -4.89 14.37 5.87
C SER A 46 -5.94 13.39 5.37
N SER A 47 -6.06 13.31 4.06
CA SER A 47 -6.88 12.28 3.42
C SER A 47 -5.92 11.29 2.77
N ILE A 48 -6.00 10.04 3.19
CA ILE A 48 -5.05 9.01 2.77
C ILE A 48 -5.78 7.96 1.97
N THR A 49 -5.28 7.68 0.78
CA THR A 49 -5.81 6.63 -0.08
C THR A 49 -4.87 5.45 -0.06
N ILE A 50 -5.42 4.26 0.07
CA ILE A 50 -4.65 3.02 -0.06
C ILE A 50 -4.85 2.52 -1.48
N SER A 51 -3.76 2.50 -2.25
CA SER A 51 -3.83 2.09 -3.65
C SER A 51 -3.66 0.59 -3.81
N GLU A 52 -2.80 -0.01 -2.99
CA GLU A 52 -2.50 -1.43 -3.13
C GLU A 52 -1.93 -1.96 -1.82
N ILE A 53 -2.17 -3.24 -1.55
CA ILE A 53 -1.50 -3.94 -0.45
C ILE A 53 -0.83 -5.17 -1.01
N SER A 54 0.47 -5.28 -0.78
CA SER A 54 1.28 -6.43 -1.19
C SER A 54 1.61 -7.27 0.03
N VAL A 55 1.10 -8.48 0.07
CA VAL A 55 1.28 -9.40 1.20
C VAL A 55 2.39 -10.38 0.87
N SER A 56 3.25 -10.67 1.85
CA SER A 56 4.31 -11.64 1.66
C SER A 56 3.74 -13.06 1.48
N PRO A 57 4.51 -13.95 0.82
CA PRO A 57 4.00 -15.32 0.58
C PRO A 57 3.61 -16.07 1.83
N ASP A 58 4.30 -15.84 2.94
CA ASP A 58 4.00 -16.48 4.23
C ASP A 58 2.93 -15.71 5.01
N LEU A 59 2.38 -14.63 4.44
CA LEU A 59 1.33 -13.81 5.03
C LEU A 59 1.75 -13.10 6.33
N SER A 60 3.03 -12.98 6.59
CA SER A 60 3.52 -12.38 7.83
C SER A 60 3.72 -10.88 7.73
N ASN A 61 3.89 -10.34 6.53
CA ASN A 61 4.13 -8.93 6.29
C ASN A 61 3.24 -8.41 5.18
N ALA A 62 2.84 -7.16 5.30
CA ALA A 62 2.06 -6.48 4.27
C ALA A 62 2.62 -5.09 4.04
N ARG A 63 2.90 -4.78 2.78
CA ARG A 63 3.28 -3.44 2.37
C ARG A 63 2.01 -2.72 1.93
N VAL A 64 1.70 -1.64 2.60
CA VAL A 64 0.50 -0.86 2.35
C VAL A 64 0.91 0.39 1.58
N TYR A 65 0.61 0.40 0.29
CA TYR A 65 0.95 1.53 -0.57
C TYR A 65 -0.10 2.60 -0.42
N THR A 66 0.32 3.77 0.03
CA THR A 66 -0.57 4.87 0.37
C THR A 66 -0.18 6.12 -0.38
N MET A 67 -1.17 6.97 -0.58
CA MET A 67 -0.96 8.27 -1.17
C MET A 67 -1.82 9.28 -0.40
N PRO A 68 -1.20 10.28 0.25
CA PRO A 68 -1.94 11.40 0.78
C PRO A 68 -2.56 12.20 -0.36
N LEU A 69 -3.73 12.77 -0.12
CA LEU A 69 -4.44 13.53 -1.14
C LEU A 69 -3.56 14.65 -1.70
N GLY A 70 -3.39 14.64 -3.02
CA GLY A 70 -2.53 15.59 -3.70
C GLY A 70 -1.04 15.33 -3.51
N GLY A 71 -0.66 14.23 -2.87
CA GLY A 71 0.73 13.90 -2.59
C GLY A 71 1.40 14.80 -1.57
N LYS A 72 0.62 15.66 -0.90
CA LYS A 72 1.16 16.64 0.03
C LYS A 72 1.50 15.99 1.37
N ASN A 73 2.59 16.46 1.95
CA ASN A 73 3.01 16.06 3.30
C ASN A 73 3.30 14.58 3.45
N ALA A 74 3.65 13.90 2.35
CA ALA A 74 3.99 12.48 2.41
C ALA A 74 5.15 12.22 3.36
N ASP A 75 6.09 13.15 3.41
CA ASP A 75 7.26 13.07 4.30
C ASP A 75 6.88 13.16 5.78
N ILE A 76 5.70 13.68 6.10
CA ILE A 76 5.19 13.75 7.46
C ILE A 76 4.21 12.62 7.73
N VAL A 77 3.31 12.38 6.78
CA VAL A 77 2.22 11.41 6.93
C VAL A 77 2.77 9.98 6.98
N LEU A 78 3.72 9.65 6.13
CA LEU A 78 4.22 8.29 6.05
C LEU A 78 4.92 7.83 7.32
N PRO A 79 5.84 8.62 7.90
CA PRO A 79 6.42 8.24 9.18
C PRO A 79 5.38 8.13 10.29
N ALA A 80 4.36 8.99 10.27
CA ALA A 80 3.29 8.95 11.27
C ALA A 80 2.50 7.64 11.17
N LEU A 81 2.17 7.22 9.95
CA LEU A 81 1.47 5.95 9.75
C LEU A 81 2.30 4.77 10.25
N ASN A 82 3.59 4.77 9.97
CA ASN A 82 4.46 3.68 10.42
C ASN A 82 4.65 3.69 11.93
N ARG A 83 4.67 4.87 12.55
CA ARG A 83 4.71 4.97 14.00
C ARG A 83 3.45 4.39 14.64
N LEU A 84 2.32 4.58 13.98
CA LEU A 84 1.03 4.10 14.46
C LEU A 84 0.68 2.69 13.99
N ALA A 85 1.54 2.08 13.19
CA ALA A 85 1.25 0.78 12.59
C ALA A 85 0.81 -0.28 13.60
N PRO A 86 1.45 -0.43 14.78
CA PRO A 86 0.98 -1.41 15.74
C PRO A 86 -0.45 -1.16 16.23
N ILE A 87 -0.82 0.11 16.40
CA ILE A 87 -2.17 0.46 16.84
C ILE A 87 -3.17 0.18 15.72
N ILE A 88 -2.81 0.58 14.50
CA ILE A 88 -3.66 0.34 13.32
C ILE A 88 -3.84 -1.15 13.10
N GLN A 89 -2.78 -1.94 13.29
CA GLN A 89 -2.85 -3.39 13.15
C GLN A 89 -3.83 -4.00 14.14
N ARG A 90 -3.85 -3.50 15.36
CA ARG A 90 -4.81 -3.95 16.37
C ARG A 90 -6.24 -3.64 15.96
N GLU A 91 -6.48 -2.46 15.42
CA GLU A 91 -7.80 -2.08 14.92
C GLU A 91 -8.25 -2.99 13.80
N VAL A 92 -7.32 -3.30 12.88
CA VAL A 92 -7.60 -4.23 11.79
C VAL A 92 -7.96 -5.60 12.33
N ALA A 93 -7.18 -6.08 13.31
CA ALA A 93 -7.43 -7.40 13.90
C ALA A 93 -8.83 -7.53 14.49
N GLY A 94 -9.38 -6.44 15.01
CA GLY A 94 -10.73 -6.44 15.55
C GLY A 94 -11.82 -6.44 14.49
N ARG A 95 -11.47 -6.17 13.23
CA ARG A 95 -12.46 -6.04 12.14
C ARG A 95 -12.43 -7.16 11.14
N VAL A 96 -11.33 -7.90 11.05
CA VAL A 96 -11.15 -8.93 10.04
C VAL A 96 -11.11 -10.31 10.67
N HIS A 97 -11.52 -11.31 9.90
CA HIS A 97 -11.48 -12.71 10.33
C HIS A 97 -10.27 -13.39 9.72
N LEU A 98 -9.11 -12.89 10.05
CA LEU A 98 -7.86 -13.51 9.64
C LEU A 98 -7.25 -14.21 10.85
N ARG A 99 -6.71 -15.39 10.60
CA ARG A 99 -6.03 -16.16 11.63
C ARG A 99 -4.88 -15.36 12.22
N ARG A 100 -4.21 -14.61 11.37
CA ARG A 100 -3.07 -13.80 11.73
C ARG A 100 -3.07 -12.57 10.85
N VAL A 101 -2.94 -11.40 11.47
CA VAL A 101 -2.84 -10.15 10.73
C VAL A 101 -1.37 -9.90 10.42
N PRO A 102 -1.02 -9.70 9.14
CA PRO A 102 0.34 -9.38 8.78
C PRO A 102 0.82 -8.09 9.44
N LYS A 103 2.11 -7.98 9.65
CA LYS A 103 2.70 -6.72 10.09
C LYS A 103 2.56 -5.70 8.96
N LEU A 104 2.09 -4.53 9.31
CA LEU A 104 1.84 -3.48 8.32
C LEU A 104 3.06 -2.57 8.20
N LYS A 105 3.45 -2.29 6.97
CA LYS A 105 4.44 -1.28 6.67
C LYS A 105 3.85 -0.35 5.62
N PHE A 106 3.72 0.91 5.97
CA PHE A 106 3.17 1.89 5.05
C PHE A 106 4.25 2.44 4.15
N MET A 107 3.97 2.45 2.87
CA MET A 107 4.88 2.89 1.83
C MET A 107 4.18 3.95 1.00
N LEU A 108 4.96 4.85 0.44
CA LEU A 108 4.40 5.81 -0.52
C LEU A 108 4.19 5.10 -1.85
N ASP A 109 2.99 5.26 -2.39
CA ASP A 109 2.75 4.80 -3.77
C ASP A 109 3.25 5.87 -4.71
N ASP A 110 4.41 5.64 -5.29
CA ASP A 110 5.03 6.55 -6.23
C ASP A 110 4.71 6.23 -7.69
N SER A 111 3.86 5.24 -7.92
CA SER A 111 3.51 4.83 -9.28
C SER A 111 2.89 5.97 -10.08
N PHE A 112 2.07 6.79 -9.42
CA PHE A 112 1.49 7.96 -10.06
C PHE A 112 2.55 8.97 -10.47
N GLU A 113 3.50 9.25 -9.59
CA GLU A 113 4.61 10.15 -9.90
C GLU A 113 5.47 9.60 -11.02
N ASN A 114 5.76 8.30 -10.98
CA ASN A 114 6.52 7.65 -12.03
C ASN A 114 5.82 7.74 -13.37
N ALA A 115 4.52 7.51 -13.38
CA ALA A 115 3.72 7.66 -14.59
C ALA A 115 3.73 9.10 -15.10
N ALA A 116 3.61 10.07 -14.20
CA ALA A 116 3.67 11.48 -14.55
C ALA A 116 5.03 11.86 -15.14
N ARG A 117 6.11 11.37 -14.53
CA ARG A 117 7.45 11.60 -15.05
C ARG A 117 7.64 11.01 -16.44
N LEU A 118 7.16 9.80 -16.62
CA LEU A 118 7.22 9.14 -17.93
C LEU A 118 6.45 9.93 -18.97
N ASN A 119 5.28 10.42 -18.61
CA ASN A 119 4.46 11.24 -19.50
C ASN A 119 5.18 12.53 -19.89
N VAL A 120 5.84 13.18 -18.94
CA VAL A 120 6.62 14.38 -19.21
C VAL A 120 7.76 14.06 -20.17
N VAL A 121 8.46 12.97 -19.93
CA VAL A 121 9.57 12.55 -20.80
C VAL A 121 9.06 12.28 -22.22
N PHE A 122 7.96 11.56 -22.35
CA PHE A 122 7.38 11.27 -23.67
C PHE A 122 6.91 12.54 -24.37
N ASN A 123 6.31 13.46 -23.64
CA ASN A 123 5.89 14.74 -24.21
C ASN A 123 7.08 15.56 -24.69
N ASN A 124 8.16 15.58 -23.93
CA ASN A 124 9.40 16.26 -24.32
C ASN A 124 9.99 15.65 -25.58
N ILE A 125 9.98 14.33 -25.68
CA ILE A 125 10.45 13.63 -26.87
C ILE A 125 9.60 14.02 -28.09
N ARG A 126 8.29 14.04 -27.94
CA ARG A 126 7.39 14.45 -29.02
C ARG A 126 7.67 15.88 -29.48
N GLN A 127 7.87 16.78 -28.52
CA GLN A 127 8.17 18.18 -28.82
C GLN A 127 9.52 18.30 -29.55
N THR A 128 10.47 17.48 -29.17
CA THR A 128 11.78 17.47 -29.81
C THR A 128 11.69 16.94 -31.24
N ASP A 129 10.86 15.94 -31.46
CA ASP A 129 10.68 15.30 -32.77
C ASP A 129 9.86 16.15 -33.73
N SER A 130 9.04 17.03 -33.20
CA SER A 130 8.22 17.89 -34.03
C SER A 130 8.89 19.22 -34.28
#